data_84daa11cce387bd914d0f02fe7d811c3
#
_entry.id   84daa11cce387bd914d0f02fe7d811c3
#
_cell.length_a   1.000
_cell.length_b   1.000
_cell.length_c   1.000
_cell.angle_alpha   90.00
_cell.angle_beta   90.00
_cell.angle_gamma   90.00
#
_symmetry.space_group_name_H-M   'P 1'
#
loop_
_entity.id
_entity.type
_entity.pdbx_description
1 polymer ?
#
loop_
_entity_poly.entity_id
_entity_poly.type
_entity_poly.pdbx_seq_one_letter_code
_entity_poly.pdbx_strand_id
1 'polypeptide(L)'
;MFRPLQPLVEIQEGNTTIIKGHITGGTPKESPNPPNPSGQCPICRWNLKHKYSYEDVLLLSQFIRPHGGMLPRRITGLCQEEHRKIEECVKMAHRAGLLPNHRPRLPEGFVPKNKPQLNRYLTRWSRTSVKPIYNKGHRWNKVRMAVGSPLLKDNVSYSRKPLVFYH
;
A
#
# COMPACT_ATOMS: atom_id res chain seq x y z
N MET A 1 -5.45 6.72 22.70
CA MET A 1 -5.09 8.07 23.19
C MET A 1 -6.15 9.03 22.67
N PHE A 2 -7.07 9.45 23.53
CA PHE A 2 -8.16 10.36 23.15
C PHE A 2 -7.58 11.78 22.97
N ARG A 3 -7.88 12.40 21.83
CA ARG A 3 -7.59 13.83 21.65
C ARG A 3 -8.57 14.63 22.53
N PRO A 4 -8.10 15.58 23.32
CA PRO A 4 -9.02 16.48 24.03
C PRO A 4 -9.83 17.26 23.01
N LEU A 5 -11.13 17.33 23.24
CA LEU A 5 -12.07 18.15 22.48
C LEU A 5 -11.64 19.61 22.62
N GLN A 6 -11.51 20.29 21.48
CA GLN A 6 -11.17 21.72 21.46
C GLN A 6 -12.39 22.55 21.83
N PRO A 7 -12.25 23.64 22.59
CA PRO A 7 -13.38 24.48 22.94
C PRO A 7 -13.94 25.16 21.69
N LEU A 8 -15.21 24.92 21.44
CA LEU A 8 -16.00 25.66 20.47
C LEU A 8 -16.52 26.92 21.17
N VAL A 9 -16.35 28.07 20.56
CA VAL A 9 -16.94 29.32 21.04
C VAL A 9 -18.14 29.63 20.19
N GLU A 10 -19.31 29.64 20.84
CA GLU A 10 -20.58 30.04 20.22
C GLU A 10 -20.82 31.51 20.47
N ILE A 11 -21.03 32.26 19.41
CA ILE A 11 -21.41 33.69 19.48
C ILE A 11 -22.81 33.82 18.84
N GLN A 12 -23.78 34.25 19.64
CA GLN A 12 -25.10 34.56 19.13
C GLN A 12 -25.22 36.06 18.78
N GLU A 13 -25.47 36.36 17.53
CA GLU A 13 -25.81 37.70 17.06
C GLU A 13 -27.23 37.66 16.45
N GLY A 14 -28.24 38.09 17.22
CA GLY A 14 -29.62 38.06 16.80
C GLY A 14 -30.12 36.63 16.53
N ASN A 15 -30.64 36.36 15.32
CA ASN A 15 -31.11 35.04 14.89
C ASN A 15 -30.02 34.17 14.28
N THR A 16 -28.78 34.58 14.31
CA THR A 16 -27.66 33.84 13.69
C THR A 16 -26.69 33.34 14.77
N THR A 17 -26.42 32.04 14.78
CA THR A 17 -25.41 31.43 15.65
C THR A 17 -24.14 31.24 14.86
N ILE A 18 -23.07 31.91 15.24
CA ILE A 18 -21.75 31.79 14.63
C ILE A 18 -20.89 30.87 15.49
N ILE A 19 -20.51 29.73 14.94
CA ILE A 19 -19.62 28.78 15.61
C ILE A 19 -18.19 29.03 15.14
N LYS A 20 -17.33 29.57 16.02
CA LYS A 20 -15.91 29.76 15.76
C LYS A 20 -15.10 28.61 16.38
N GLY A 21 -14.48 27.83 15.53
CA GLY A 21 -13.45 26.87 15.96
C GLY A 21 -12.10 27.55 16.07
N HIS A 22 -11.48 27.56 17.25
CA HIS A 22 -10.08 27.97 17.41
C HIS A 22 -9.16 26.78 17.19
N ILE A 23 -8.35 26.84 16.15
CA ILE A 23 -7.23 25.92 16.01
C ILE A 23 -6.12 26.44 16.96
N THR A 24 -6.06 25.89 18.17
CA THR A 24 -4.89 26.10 19.01
C THR A 24 -3.71 25.42 18.31
N GLY A 25 -2.79 26.22 17.79
CA GLY A 25 -1.53 25.74 17.25
C GLY A 25 -0.83 24.89 18.30
N GLY A 26 -0.94 23.57 18.17
CA GLY A 26 -0.17 22.68 19.03
C GLY A 26 1.29 23.01 18.82
N THR A 27 2.06 23.11 19.92
CA THR A 27 3.52 23.10 19.85
C THR A 27 3.95 22.04 18.85
N PRO A 28 4.88 22.36 17.92
CA PRO A 28 5.37 21.37 16.96
C PRO A 28 5.81 20.15 17.76
N LYS A 29 5.07 19.04 17.66
CA LYS A 29 5.52 17.79 18.25
C LYS A 29 6.83 17.48 17.56
N GLU A 30 7.90 17.48 18.33
CA GLU A 30 9.18 16.97 17.85
C GLU A 30 8.94 15.68 17.13
N SER A 31 9.36 15.60 15.87
CA SER A 31 9.25 14.39 15.09
C SER A 31 9.98 13.28 15.85
N PRO A 32 9.34 12.13 16.08
CA PRO A 32 9.97 11.06 16.85
C PRO A 32 11.30 10.69 16.22
N ASN A 33 12.34 10.62 17.03
CA ASN A 33 13.67 10.24 16.57
C ASN A 33 13.63 8.81 16.04
N PRO A 34 14.20 8.55 14.86
CA PRO A 34 14.21 7.20 14.30
C PRO A 34 15.03 6.26 15.19
N PRO A 35 14.58 5.02 15.39
CA PRO A 35 15.26 4.05 16.25
C PRO A 35 16.64 3.63 15.72
N ASN A 36 16.90 3.81 14.43
CA ASN A 36 18.21 3.53 13.81
C ASN A 36 18.64 4.72 12.93
N PRO A 37 19.24 5.78 13.54
CA PRO A 37 19.63 7.00 12.78
C PRO A 37 20.69 6.73 11.72
N SER A 38 21.54 5.70 11.89
CA SER A 38 22.56 5.30 10.92
C SER A 38 22.01 4.53 9.72
N GLY A 39 20.75 4.16 9.72
CA GLY A 39 20.10 3.44 8.62
C GLY A 39 20.15 4.23 7.30
N GLN A 40 20.67 3.59 6.23
CA GLN A 40 20.88 4.23 4.93
C GLN A 40 19.56 4.59 4.21
N CYS A 41 18.46 3.92 4.50
CA CYS A 41 17.19 4.16 3.85
C CYS A 41 16.06 4.36 4.89
N PRO A 42 14.94 5.00 4.52
CA PRO A 42 13.81 5.23 5.42
C PRO A 42 13.31 3.95 6.10
N ILE A 43 13.19 2.84 5.36
CA ILE A 43 12.73 1.55 5.89
C ILE A 43 13.70 1.00 6.95
N CYS A 44 15.01 1.03 6.67
CA CYS A 44 16.03 0.57 7.63
C CYS A 44 16.12 1.50 8.85
N ARG A 45 15.98 2.81 8.64
CA ARG A 45 16.04 3.83 9.70
C ARG A 45 14.94 3.63 10.74
N TRP A 46 13.75 3.23 10.30
CA TRP A 46 12.61 2.96 11.18
C TRP A 46 12.47 1.51 11.59
N ASN A 47 13.47 0.65 11.32
CA ASN A 47 13.44 -0.79 11.62
C ASN A 47 12.18 -1.49 11.06
N LEU A 48 11.73 -1.06 9.87
CA LEU A 48 10.57 -1.64 9.18
C LEU A 48 10.93 -2.79 8.26
N LYS A 49 12.22 -3.15 8.15
CA LYS A 49 12.66 -4.29 7.34
C LYS A 49 11.86 -5.54 7.74
N HIS A 50 11.27 -6.21 6.75
CA HIS A 50 10.41 -7.40 6.91
C HIS A 50 9.07 -7.17 7.68
N LYS A 51 8.74 -5.96 8.08
CA LYS A 51 7.54 -5.66 8.87
C LYS A 51 6.40 -5.03 8.07
N TYR A 52 6.39 -5.17 6.76
CA TYR A 52 5.34 -4.64 5.89
C TYR A 52 4.93 -5.66 4.84
N SER A 53 3.72 -5.50 4.33
CA SER A 53 3.10 -6.33 3.30
C SER A 53 2.46 -5.46 2.21
N TYR A 54 1.91 -6.07 1.17
CA TYR A 54 1.14 -5.36 0.14
C TYR A 54 -0.15 -4.72 0.67
N GLU A 55 -0.60 -5.11 1.86
CA GLU A 55 -1.78 -4.56 2.53
C GLU A 55 -1.52 -3.20 3.19
N ASP A 56 -0.25 -2.85 3.42
CA ASP A 56 0.16 -1.60 4.07
C ASP A 56 0.10 -0.40 3.11
N VAL A 57 -1.11 -0.06 2.68
CA VAL A 57 -1.38 0.95 1.65
C VAL A 57 -0.82 2.32 2.02
N LEU A 58 -0.92 2.72 3.29
CA LEU A 58 -0.42 4.02 3.76
C LEU A 58 1.09 4.14 3.64
N LEU A 59 1.81 3.07 3.90
CA LEU A 59 3.26 3.02 3.70
C LEU A 59 3.59 3.04 2.20
N LEU A 60 2.93 2.21 1.41
CA LEU A 60 3.20 2.09 -0.02
C LEU A 60 2.88 3.37 -0.79
N SER A 61 1.82 4.09 -0.41
CA SER A 61 1.40 5.33 -1.07
C SER A 61 2.48 6.43 -1.04
N GLN A 62 3.37 6.40 -0.06
CA GLN A 62 4.48 7.36 0.06
C GLN A 62 5.56 7.19 -1.02
N PHE A 63 5.63 6.03 -1.67
CA PHE A 63 6.64 5.69 -2.66
C PHE A 63 6.10 5.66 -4.10
N ILE A 64 4.86 6.04 -4.29
CA ILE A 64 4.19 6.02 -5.61
C ILE A 64 3.71 7.40 -6.02
N ARG A 65 3.62 7.61 -7.32
CA ARG A 65 3.05 8.83 -7.92
C ARG A 65 1.52 8.79 -7.88
N PRO A 66 0.84 9.94 -8.03
CA PRO A 66 -0.63 9.98 -8.06
C PRO A 66 -1.26 9.06 -9.10
N HIS A 67 -0.58 8.81 -10.24
CA HIS A 67 -1.04 7.89 -11.29
C HIS A 67 -0.55 6.44 -11.11
N GLY A 68 0.01 6.10 -9.95
CA GLY A 68 0.34 4.74 -9.56
C GLY A 68 1.73 4.24 -9.92
N GLY A 69 2.55 5.03 -10.60
CA GLY A 69 3.92 4.67 -10.92
C GLY A 69 4.84 4.77 -9.70
N MET A 70 5.79 3.86 -9.56
CA MET A 70 6.81 3.90 -8.51
C MET A 70 7.73 5.11 -8.65
N LEU A 71 8.07 5.77 -7.56
CA LEU A 71 9.09 6.82 -7.53
C LEU A 71 10.49 6.21 -7.69
N PRO A 72 11.41 6.87 -8.40
CA PRO A 72 12.78 6.38 -8.56
C PRO A 72 13.54 6.42 -7.23
N ARG A 73 14.50 5.52 -7.07
CA ARG A 73 15.33 5.38 -5.85
C ARG A 73 16.00 6.68 -5.40
N ARG A 74 16.44 7.50 -6.34
CA ARG A 74 17.10 8.79 -6.03
C ARG A 74 16.18 9.75 -5.29
N ILE A 75 14.86 9.62 -5.46
CA ILE A 75 13.86 10.45 -4.77
C ILE A 75 13.47 9.81 -3.44
N THR A 76 13.22 8.50 -3.44
CA THR A 76 12.75 7.78 -2.25
C THR A 76 13.85 7.55 -1.21
N GLY A 77 15.11 7.57 -1.61
CA GLY A 77 16.25 7.25 -0.75
C GLY A 77 16.31 5.80 -0.29
N LEU A 78 15.52 4.90 -0.89
CA LEU A 78 15.50 3.49 -0.54
C LEU A 78 16.79 2.77 -0.97
N CYS A 79 17.24 1.80 -0.17
CA CYS A 79 18.28 0.88 -0.61
C CYS A 79 17.73 -0.04 -1.72
N GLN A 80 18.61 -0.68 -2.48
CA GLN A 80 18.21 -1.47 -3.64
C GLN A 80 17.32 -2.66 -3.28
N GLU A 81 17.60 -3.30 -2.16
CA GLU A 81 16.82 -4.45 -1.66
C GLU A 81 15.39 -4.02 -1.34
N GLU A 82 15.24 -3.01 -0.47
CA GLU A 82 13.93 -2.54 -0.04
C GLU A 82 13.13 -1.90 -1.18
N HIS A 83 13.81 -1.23 -2.12
CA HIS A 83 13.14 -0.69 -3.31
C HIS A 83 12.47 -1.79 -4.14
N ARG A 84 13.17 -2.92 -4.38
CA ARG A 84 12.59 -4.07 -5.10
C ARG A 84 11.43 -4.70 -4.34
N LYS A 85 11.53 -4.83 -3.03
CA LYS A 85 10.46 -5.39 -2.19
C LYS A 85 9.22 -4.50 -2.22
N ILE A 86 9.40 -3.19 -2.05
CA ILE A 86 8.28 -2.22 -2.11
C ILE A 86 7.66 -2.20 -3.51
N GLU A 87 8.46 -2.26 -4.57
CA GLU A 87 7.94 -2.35 -5.94
C GLU A 87 7.02 -3.56 -6.14
N GLU A 88 7.40 -4.73 -5.63
CA GLU A 88 6.56 -5.92 -5.69
C GLU A 88 5.29 -5.77 -4.83
N CYS A 89 5.40 -5.20 -3.62
CA CYS A 89 4.23 -4.90 -2.80
C CYS A 89 3.27 -3.93 -3.50
N VAL A 90 3.77 -2.90 -4.15
CA VAL A 90 2.96 -1.94 -4.91
C VAL A 90 2.24 -2.63 -6.08
N LYS A 91 2.94 -3.48 -6.83
CA LYS A 91 2.33 -4.27 -7.92
C LYS A 91 1.22 -5.19 -7.40
N MET A 92 1.45 -5.86 -6.28
CA MET A 92 0.46 -6.72 -5.63
C MET A 92 -0.73 -5.92 -5.13
N ALA A 93 -0.51 -4.77 -4.49
CA ALA A 93 -1.57 -3.89 -4.02
C ALA A 93 -2.44 -3.35 -5.17
N HIS A 94 -1.84 -2.96 -6.29
CA HIS A 94 -2.57 -2.56 -7.50
C HIS A 94 -3.43 -3.69 -8.06
N ARG A 95 -2.92 -4.91 -8.11
CA ARG A 95 -3.67 -6.08 -8.59
C ARG A 95 -4.80 -6.47 -7.65
N ALA A 96 -4.58 -6.31 -6.35
CA ALA A 96 -5.61 -6.53 -5.33
C ALA A 96 -6.67 -5.41 -5.29
N GLY A 97 -6.44 -4.29 -5.97
CA GLY A 97 -7.36 -3.15 -5.97
C GLY A 97 -7.28 -2.27 -4.72
N LEU A 98 -6.20 -2.37 -3.95
CA LEU A 98 -6.03 -1.62 -2.70
C LEU A 98 -5.60 -0.17 -2.89
N LEU A 99 -5.25 0.23 -4.12
CA LEU A 99 -4.79 1.59 -4.45
C LEU A 99 -5.74 2.25 -5.48
N PRO A 100 -7.02 2.50 -5.15
CA PRO A 100 -8.00 3.01 -6.11
C PRO A 100 -7.68 4.44 -6.58
N ASN A 101 -7.13 5.27 -5.71
CA ASN A 101 -6.82 6.68 -5.99
C ASN A 101 -5.52 6.87 -6.78
N HIS A 102 -4.72 5.82 -6.92
CA HIS A 102 -3.43 5.84 -7.61
C HIS A 102 -3.51 5.06 -8.93
N ARG A 103 -4.47 5.38 -9.75
CA ARG A 103 -4.64 4.78 -11.09
C ARG A 103 -4.31 5.80 -12.18
N PRO A 104 -3.80 5.34 -13.34
CA PRO A 104 -3.62 6.22 -14.48
C PRO A 104 -4.96 6.85 -14.86
N ARG A 105 -4.94 8.15 -15.16
CA ARG A 105 -6.12 8.82 -15.72
C ARG A 105 -6.36 8.28 -17.13
N LEU A 106 -7.55 7.78 -17.35
CA LEU A 106 -7.97 7.32 -18.67
C LEU A 106 -8.44 8.51 -19.48
N PRO A 107 -8.27 8.51 -20.81
CA PRO A 107 -8.81 9.55 -21.70
C PRO A 107 -10.34 9.61 -21.57
N GLU A 108 -10.89 10.81 -21.73
CA GLU A 108 -12.34 11.01 -21.71
C GLU A 108 -13.03 10.13 -22.77
N GLY A 109 -14.12 9.48 -22.37
CA GLY A 109 -14.85 8.56 -23.26
C GLY A 109 -14.31 7.12 -23.28
N PHE A 110 -13.22 6.82 -22.59
CA PHE A 110 -12.75 5.43 -22.47
C PHE A 110 -13.61 4.61 -21.52
N VAL A 111 -14.39 3.69 -22.07
CA VAL A 111 -15.15 2.72 -21.28
C VAL A 111 -14.33 1.44 -21.14
N PRO A 112 -13.84 1.09 -19.93
CA PRO A 112 -13.10 -0.15 -19.74
C PRO A 112 -14.01 -1.35 -20.00
N LYS A 113 -13.56 -2.30 -20.82
CA LYS A 113 -14.27 -3.55 -21.06
C LYS A 113 -14.49 -4.25 -19.71
N ASN A 114 -15.74 -4.42 -19.34
CA ASN A 114 -16.12 -5.11 -18.12
C ASN A 114 -15.85 -6.61 -18.30
N LYS A 115 -14.77 -7.10 -17.70
CA LYS A 115 -14.48 -8.53 -17.61
C LYS A 115 -14.74 -8.98 -16.18
N PRO A 116 -15.25 -10.23 -15.95
CA PRO A 116 -15.42 -10.75 -14.60
C PRO A 116 -14.11 -10.61 -13.83
N GLN A 117 -14.19 -9.94 -12.68
CA GLN A 117 -13.03 -9.71 -11.84
C GLN A 117 -12.83 -10.95 -10.98
N LEU A 118 -11.79 -11.70 -11.30
CA LEU A 118 -11.31 -12.75 -10.42
C LEU A 118 -10.63 -12.15 -9.20
N ASN A 119 -10.72 -12.82 -8.07
CA ASN A 119 -9.96 -12.46 -6.89
C ASN A 119 -8.45 -12.49 -7.21
N ARG A 120 -7.77 -11.35 -7.02
CA ARG A 120 -6.37 -11.15 -7.40
C ARG A 120 -5.46 -10.85 -6.22
N TYR A 121 -5.87 -11.24 -5.04
CA TYR A 121 -5.01 -11.19 -3.85
C TYR A 121 -3.78 -12.09 -4.05
N LEU A 122 -2.64 -11.62 -3.59
CA LEU A 122 -1.36 -12.33 -3.68
C LEU A 122 -0.91 -12.69 -5.10
N THR A 123 -1.47 -12.08 -6.16
CA THR A 123 -1.10 -12.45 -7.52
C THR A 123 0.27 -11.89 -7.91
N ARG A 124 1.10 -12.78 -8.47
CA ARG A 124 2.38 -12.41 -9.11
C ARG A 124 2.18 -11.86 -10.52
N TRP A 125 1.10 -12.21 -11.18
CA TRP A 125 0.88 -12.00 -12.61
C TRP A 125 -0.09 -10.86 -12.87
N SER A 126 0.18 -10.06 -13.91
CA SER A 126 -0.77 -9.07 -14.39
C SER A 126 -1.94 -9.77 -15.11
N ARG A 127 -3.04 -9.02 -15.29
CA ARG A 127 -4.22 -9.53 -16.01
C ARG A 127 -3.93 -9.94 -17.45
N THR A 128 -2.94 -9.30 -18.07
CA THR A 128 -2.53 -9.56 -19.46
C THR A 128 -1.52 -10.68 -19.58
N SER A 129 -0.70 -10.94 -18.53
CA SER A 129 0.35 -11.95 -18.54
C SER A 129 -0.07 -13.29 -17.92
N VAL A 130 -1.19 -13.34 -17.18
CA VAL A 130 -1.69 -14.58 -16.61
C VAL A 130 -2.24 -15.49 -17.70
N LYS A 131 -1.73 -16.72 -17.77
CA LYS A 131 -2.22 -17.75 -18.68
C LYS A 131 -3.14 -18.72 -17.90
N PRO A 132 -4.31 -19.10 -18.46
CA PRO A 132 -5.15 -20.11 -17.83
C PRO A 132 -4.47 -21.46 -17.84
N ILE A 133 -4.63 -22.22 -16.76
CA ILE A 133 -4.13 -23.60 -16.66
C ILE A 133 -5.27 -24.55 -17.00
N TYR A 134 -5.28 -25.05 -18.22
CA TYR A 134 -6.32 -25.99 -18.70
C TYR A 134 -6.07 -27.41 -18.20
N ASN A 135 -4.82 -27.86 -18.27
CA ASN A 135 -4.43 -29.17 -17.76
C ASN A 135 -3.83 -29.02 -16.36
N LYS A 136 -4.65 -29.34 -15.36
CA LYS A 136 -4.24 -29.23 -13.94
C LYS A 136 -3.35 -30.38 -13.45
N GLY A 137 -3.06 -31.34 -14.30
CA GLY A 137 -2.30 -32.54 -13.96
C GLY A 137 -3.07 -33.53 -13.08
N HIS A 138 -2.41 -34.62 -12.72
CA HIS A 138 -2.97 -35.63 -11.84
C HIS A 138 -2.93 -35.17 -10.36
N ARG A 139 -3.67 -35.90 -9.49
CA ARG A 139 -3.74 -35.62 -8.05
C ARG A 139 -2.37 -35.52 -7.38
N TRP A 140 -1.41 -36.34 -7.81
CA TRP A 140 -0.05 -36.40 -7.28
C TRP A 140 0.94 -35.45 -7.97
N ASN A 141 0.57 -34.89 -9.11
CA ASN A 141 1.38 -33.95 -9.87
C ASN A 141 0.54 -32.80 -10.39
N LYS A 142 -0.03 -32.01 -9.47
CA LYS A 142 -0.83 -30.83 -9.81
C LYS A 142 0.04 -29.71 -10.35
N VAL A 143 -0.35 -29.16 -11.49
CA VAL A 143 0.19 -27.88 -11.96
C VAL A 143 -0.42 -26.76 -11.11
N ARG A 144 0.43 -26.00 -10.44
CA ARG A 144 0.02 -24.91 -9.56
C ARG A 144 0.50 -23.58 -10.12
N MET A 145 -0.29 -22.52 -9.92
CA MET A 145 0.11 -21.18 -10.29
C MET A 145 0.95 -20.56 -9.18
N ALA A 146 2.09 -19.95 -9.54
CA ALA A 146 2.90 -19.21 -8.58
C ALA A 146 2.17 -17.94 -8.13
N VAL A 147 2.10 -17.72 -6.83
CA VAL A 147 1.52 -16.53 -6.20
C VAL A 147 2.50 -15.89 -5.25
N GLY A 148 2.28 -14.62 -4.92
CA GLY A 148 3.20 -13.83 -4.12
C GLY A 148 4.54 -13.60 -4.82
N SER A 149 5.50 -13.07 -4.08
CA SER A 149 6.86 -12.86 -4.58
C SER A 149 7.88 -13.52 -3.66
N PRO A 150 8.89 -14.24 -4.20
CA PRO A 150 9.96 -14.81 -3.38
C PRO A 150 10.75 -13.75 -2.59
N LEU A 151 10.78 -12.51 -3.07
CA LEU A 151 11.44 -11.40 -2.39
C LEU A 151 10.79 -11.07 -1.04
N LEU A 152 9.51 -11.40 -0.88
CA LEU A 152 8.71 -11.10 0.30
C LEU A 152 8.54 -12.31 1.23
N LYS A 153 9.27 -13.40 1.02
CA LYS A 153 9.10 -14.63 1.82
C LYS A 153 9.32 -14.41 3.33
N ASP A 154 10.23 -13.51 3.68
CA ASP A 154 10.60 -13.22 5.06
C ASP A 154 9.79 -12.04 5.64
N ASN A 155 8.93 -11.43 4.85
CA ASN A 155 8.10 -10.32 5.29
C ASN A 155 6.87 -10.82 6.05
N VAL A 156 6.34 -9.94 6.91
CA VAL A 156 5.15 -10.21 7.69
C VAL A 156 3.96 -10.57 6.80
N SER A 157 3.16 -11.54 7.25
CA SER A 157 1.90 -11.90 6.65
C SER A 157 0.79 -11.71 7.68
N TYR A 158 -0.23 -10.95 7.34
CA TYR A 158 -1.39 -10.73 8.21
C TYR A 158 -2.42 -11.86 8.15
N SER A 159 -2.22 -12.82 7.27
CA SER A 159 -3.04 -14.03 7.21
C SER A 159 -2.60 -15.04 8.27
N ARG A 160 -3.58 -15.71 8.91
CA ARG A 160 -3.32 -16.85 9.81
C ARG A 160 -2.81 -18.09 9.07
N LYS A 161 -3.00 -18.15 7.75
CA LYS A 161 -2.51 -19.25 6.91
C LYS A 161 -1.06 -18.99 6.55
N PRO A 162 -0.22 -20.04 6.47
CA PRO A 162 1.15 -19.91 5.97
C PRO A 162 1.14 -19.26 4.60
N LEU A 163 2.18 -18.49 4.29
CA LEU A 163 2.35 -17.89 2.97
C LEU A 163 2.52 -18.99 1.93
N VAL A 164 1.57 -19.05 1.00
CA VAL A 164 1.57 -20.03 -0.09
C VAL A 164 2.08 -19.36 -1.35
N PHE A 165 3.15 -19.90 -1.93
CA PHE A 165 3.71 -19.39 -3.18
C PHE A 165 3.11 -20.03 -4.44
N TYR A 166 2.31 -21.07 -4.29
CA TYR A 166 1.69 -21.80 -5.38
C TYR A 166 0.24 -22.15 -5.05
N HIS A 167 -0.59 -21.95 -6.01
CA HIS A 167 -2.01 -22.38 -5.98
C HIS A 167 -2.25 -23.58 -6.85
#